data_f8ba75cb4534f1de15c45d31e39dabad
#
_entry.id   f8ba75cb4534f1de15c45d31e39dabad
#
_cell.length_a   1.000
_cell.length_b   1.000
_cell.length_c   1.000
_cell.angle_alpha   90.00
_cell.angle_beta   90.00
_cell.angle_gamma   90.00
#
_symmetry.space_group_name_H-M   'P 1'
#
loop_
_entity.id
_entity.type
_entity.pdbx_description
1 polymer ?
#
loop_
_entity_poly.entity_id
_entity_poly.type
_entity_poly.pdbx_seq_one_letter_code
_entity_poly.pdbx_strand_id
1 'polypeptide(L)'
;WRKAAARSGMTPSKDLGEITLSTSRGEDGPLVKEVNKVLTWFKVQGSPDYLFLSTIMLAGIGKVLKRELNIPVFGFLQGEDSFLDSLLPEYRVEAWKLLSQDVALLDGCIAPSKYFGDLMAERLSLKPSKIKHHPNGITTEGISPSENAPSSPSLGYLARLCPLKG
;
A
#
# COMPACT_ATOMS: atom_id res chain seq x y z
N TRP A 1 -12.29 -25.98 -18.03
CA TRP A 1 -12.97 -24.98 -17.21
C TRP A 1 -12.11 -24.53 -16.01
N ARG A 2 -11.54 -25.43 -15.19
CA ARG A 2 -10.72 -25.04 -14.02
C ARG A 2 -9.45 -24.23 -14.41
N LYS A 3 -8.80 -24.53 -15.53
CA LYS A 3 -7.63 -23.75 -16.02
C LYS A 3 -8.00 -22.39 -16.61
N ALA A 4 -9.19 -22.24 -17.16
CA ALA A 4 -9.69 -20.96 -17.67
C ALA A 4 -10.13 -20.05 -16.52
N ALA A 5 -10.80 -20.58 -15.50
CA ALA A 5 -11.21 -19.83 -14.31
C ALA A 5 -10.01 -19.33 -13.48
N ALA A 6 -8.90 -20.07 -13.44
CA ALA A 6 -7.67 -19.64 -12.77
C ALA A 6 -6.94 -18.49 -13.48
N ARG A 7 -7.23 -18.25 -14.76
CA ARG A 7 -6.64 -17.14 -15.56
C ARG A 7 -7.54 -15.92 -15.68
N SER A 8 -8.84 -16.07 -15.45
CA SER A 8 -9.79 -14.96 -15.53
C SER A 8 -9.71 -14.06 -14.29
N GLY A 9 -8.80 -13.12 -14.29
CA GLY A 9 -8.62 -12.17 -13.20
C GLY A 9 -7.16 -11.84 -12.84
N MET A 10 -6.20 -12.44 -13.52
CA MET A 10 -4.80 -12.06 -13.36
C MET A 10 -4.43 -11.04 -14.44
N THR A 11 -4.17 -9.82 -14.03
CA THR A 11 -3.57 -8.80 -14.89
C THR A 11 -2.21 -9.31 -15.40
N PRO A 12 -1.91 -9.21 -16.71
CA PRO A 12 -0.61 -9.59 -17.24
C PRO A 12 0.53 -8.86 -16.52
N SER A 13 1.66 -9.53 -16.30
CA SER A 13 2.78 -8.96 -15.54
C SER A 13 3.32 -7.66 -16.13
N LYS A 14 3.27 -7.52 -17.47
CA LYS A 14 3.63 -6.28 -18.15
C LYS A 14 2.67 -5.14 -17.79
N ASP A 15 1.38 -5.39 -17.86
CA ASP A 15 0.35 -4.38 -17.55
C ASP A 15 0.42 -3.96 -16.08
N LEU A 16 0.74 -4.88 -15.16
CA LEU A 16 0.98 -4.56 -13.75
C LEU A 16 2.14 -3.59 -13.59
N GLY A 17 3.25 -3.80 -14.30
CA GLY A 17 4.40 -2.91 -14.29
C GLY A 17 4.04 -1.52 -14.83
N GLU A 18 3.37 -1.45 -15.98
CA GLU A 18 2.95 -0.19 -16.60
C GLU A 18 1.98 0.60 -15.70
N ILE A 19 0.98 -0.07 -15.11
CA ILE A 19 0.03 0.56 -14.18
C ILE A 19 0.76 1.07 -12.94
N THR A 20 1.69 0.30 -12.38
CA THR A 20 2.48 0.69 -11.21
C THR A 20 3.27 1.97 -11.49
N LEU A 21 4.04 2.02 -12.58
CA LEU A 21 4.80 3.22 -12.95
C LEU A 21 3.88 4.40 -13.27
N SER A 22 2.76 4.15 -13.94
CA SER A 22 1.75 5.16 -14.24
C SER A 22 1.19 5.81 -12.97
N THR A 23 0.87 5.00 -11.95
CA THR A 23 0.37 5.49 -10.66
C THR A 23 1.43 6.29 -9.91
N SER A 24 2.68 5.81 -9.90
CA SER A 24 3.80 6.48 -9.25
C SER A 24 4.14 7.83 -9.90
N ARG A 25 3.96 7.99 -11.20
CA ARG A 25 4.21 9.27 -11.89
C ARG A 25 3.22 10.37 -11.52
N GLY A 26 2.06 10.03 -10.98
CA GLY A 26 1.07 11.02 -10.54
C GLY A 26 0.64 11.96 -11.67
N GLU A 27 0.91 13.26 -11.50
CA GLU A 27 0.56 14.30 -12.50
C GLU A 27 1.40 14.24 -13.79
N ASP A 28 2.61 13.66 -13.72
CA ASP A 28 3.48 13.48 -14.88
C ASP A 28 3.15 12.22 -15.69
N GLY A 29 2.09 11.51 -15.29
CA GLY A 29 1.62 10.28 -15.89
C GLY A 29 0.24 10.38 -16.53
N PRO A 30 -0.25 9.28 -17.10
CA PRO A 30 -1.57 9.22 -17.73
C PRO A 30 -2.74 9.45 -16.76
N LEU A 31 -2.51 9.36 -15.43
CA LEU A 31 -3.54 9.57 -14.41
C LEU A 31 -3.77 11.04 -14.03
N VAL A 32 -3.15 11.99 -14.73
CA VAL A 32 -3.31 13.43 -14.45
C VAL A 32 -4.76 13.90 -14.40
N LYS A 33 -5.62 13.33 -15.26
CA LYS A 33 -7.06 13.68 -15.28
C LYS A 33 -7.77 13.22 -14.01
N GLU A 34 -7.44 12.03 -13.53
CA GLU A 34 -8.01 11.45 -12.32
C GLU A 34 -7.53 12.23 -11.07
N VAL A 35 -6.27 12.59 -11.01
CA VAL A 35 -5.71 13.45 -9.95
C VAL A 35 -6.44 14.80 -9.92
N ASN A 36 -6.64 15.43 -11.07
CA ASN A 36 -7.36 16.71 -11.17
C ASN A 36 -8.84 16.60 -10.77
N LYS A 37 -9.50 15.48 -11.04
CA LYS A 37 -10.88 15.24 -10.55
C LYS A 37 -10.90 15.17 -9.01
N VAL A 38 -9.96 14.46 -8.40
CA VAL A 38 -9.84 14.35 -6.94
C VAL A 38 -9.59 15.73 -6.32
N LEU A 39 -8.67 16.51 -6.89
CA LEU A 39 -8.40 17.88 -6.46
C LEU A 39 -9.63 18.78 -6.57
N THR A 40 -10.35 18.71 -7.68
CA THR A 40 -11.58 19.48 -7.88
C THR A 40 -12.63 19.08 -6.85
N TRP A 41 -12.77 17.81 -6.57
CA TRP A 41 -13.70 17.31 -5.55
C TRP A 41 -13.38 17.89 -4.17
N PHE A 42 -12.11 17.86 -3.74
CA PHE A 42 -11.70 18.46 -2.46
C PHE A 42 -11.92 19.97 -2.41
N LYS A 43 -11.69 20.69 -3.52
CA LYS A 43 -11.96 22.14 -3.60
C LYS A 43 -13.43 22.47 -3.42
N VAL A 44 -14.34 21.58 -3.84
CA VAL A 44 -15.81 21.78 -3.71
C VAL A 44 -16.30 21.33 -2.33
N GLN A 45 -15.83 20.17 -1.84
CA GLN A 45 -16.31 19.59 -0.57
C GLN A 45 -15.60 20.17 0.67
N GLY A 46 -14.49 20.89 0.47
CA GLY A 46 -13.60 21.35 1.53
C GLY A 46 -12.39 20.43 1.69
N SER A 47 -11.24 21.03 2.00
CA SER A 47 -10.00 20.30 2.26
C SER A 47 -10.08 19.64 3.64
N PRO A 48 -9.66 18.37 3.77
CA PRO A 48 -9.54 17.72 5.07
C PRO A 48 -8.32 18.26 5.85
N ASP A 49 -8.29 18.05 7.15
CA ASP A 49 -7.13 18.38 8.00
C ASP A 49 -5.93 17.47 7.73
N TYR A 50 -6.17 16.23 7.33
CA TYR A 50 -5.17 15.21 7.05
C TYR A 50 -5.62 14.29 5.94
N LEU A 51 -4.67 13.73 5.19
CA LEU A 51 -4.94 12.69 4.20
C LEU A 51 -4.11 11.44 4.54
N PHE A 52 -4.79 10.30 4.56
CA PHE A 52 -4.15 8.99 4.70
C PHE A 52 -4.33 8.19 3.42
N LEU A 53 -3.21 7.82 2.81
CA LEU A 53 -3.20 6.90 1.67
C LEU A 53 -3.32 5.47 2.18
N SER A 54 -4.25 4.71 1.67
CA SER A 54 -4.44 3.29 2.05
C SER A 54 -3.23 2.41 1.78
N THR A 55 -2.36 2.84 0.90
CA THR A 55 -1.04 2.24 0.60
C THR A 55 -0.09 3.31 0.10
N ILE A 56 1.19 3.18 0.41
CA ILE A 56 2.23 4.09 -0.13
C ILE A 56 2.40 4.01 -1.64
N MET A 57 1.84 2.98 -2.30
CA MET A 57 1.82 2.89 -3.76
C MET A 57 1.11 4.09 -4.42
N LEU A 58 0.29 4.81 -3.67
CA LEU A 58 -0.37 6.05 -4.10
C LEU A 58 0.44 7.31 -3.80
N ALA A 59 1.70 7.19 -3.36
CA ALA A 59 2.51 8.35 -2.96
C ALA A 59 2.72 9.35 -4.09
N GLY A 60 2.80 8.90 -5.35
CA GLY A 60 2.87 9.79 -6.52
C GLY A 60 1.65 10.70 -6.67
N ILE A 61 0.46 10.22 -6.29
CA ILE A 61 -0.76 11.04 -6.21
C ILE A 61 -0.74 11.85 -4.91
N GLY A 62 -0.33 11.24 -3.81
CA GLY A 62 -0.29 11.85 -2.48
C GLY A 62 0.57 13.13 -2.43
N LYS A 63 1.74 13.14 -3.07
CA LYS A 63 2.61 14.33 -3.15
C LYS A 63 1.92 15.51 -3.85
N VAL A 64 1.13 15.24 -4.88
CA VAL A 64 0.36 16.26 -5.59
C VAL A 64 -0.74 16.81 -4.71
N LEU A 65 -1.52 15.94 -4.06
CA LEU A 65 -2.59 16.35 -3.15
C LEU A 65 -2.02 17.16 -1.97
N LYS A 66 -0.88 16.75 -1.41
CA LYS A 66 -0.19 17.49 -0.35
C LYS A 66 0.15 18.91 -0.81
N ARG A 67 0.74 19.05 -1.97
CA ARG A 67 1.14 20.37 -2.50
C ARG A 67 -0.07 21.25 -2.79
N GLU A 68 -1.06 20.71 -3.51
CA GLU A 68 -2.19 21.50 -4.01
C GLU A 68 -3.22 21.87 -2.93
N LEU A 69 -3.37 21.02 -1.91
CA LEU A 69 -4.31 21.26 -0.80
C LEU A 69 -3.62 21.86 0.43
N ASN A 70 -2.29 21.87 0.45
CA ASN A 70 -1.47 22.33 1.58
C ASN A 70 -1.85 21.63 2.91
N ILE A 71 -1.99 20.30 2.87
CA ILE A 71 -2.36 19.45 4.01
C ILE A 71 -1.30 18.38 4.28
N PRO A 72 -1.16 17.90 5.52
CA PRO A 72 -0.32 16.75 5.81
C PRO A 72 -0.86 15.47 5.15
N VAL A 73 0.05 14.68 4.54
CA VAL A 73 -0.28 13.41 3.88
C VAL A 73 0.58 12.29 4.43
N PHE A 74 -0.07 11.23 4.85
CA PHE A 74 0.55 10.03 5.40
C PHE A 74 0.21 8.81 4.55
N GLY A 75 1.05 7.79 4.57
CA GLY A 75 0.80 6.53 3.84
C GLY A 75 0.87 5.31 4.74
N PHE A 76 -0.03 4.34 4.53
CA PHE A 76 0.07 3.04 5.17
C PHE A 76 1.00 2.12 4.39
N LEU A 77 1.83 1.37 5.12
CA LEU A 77 2.66 0.29 4.62
C LEU A 77 1.85 -1.02 4.71
N GLN A 78 1.63 -1.69 3.57
CA GLN A 78 0.69 -2.81 3.46
C GLN A 78 1.28 -4.09 2.82
N GLY A 79 2.63 -4.20 2.73
CA GLY A 79 3.31 -5.34 2.11
C GLY A 79 3.67 -5.10 0.65
N GLU A 80 3.99 -3.87 0.30
CA GLU A 80 4.35 -3.42 -1.06
C GLU A 80 5.64 -4.05 -1.56
N ASP A 81 6.54 -4.43 -0.66
CA ASP A 81 7.81 -5.07 -0.97
C ASP A 81 7.62 -6.34 -1.82
N SER A 82 6.76 -7.24 -1.37
CA SER A 82 6.47 -8.48 -2.09
C SER A 82 5.87 -8.24 -3.47
N PHE A 83 5.02 -7.23 -3.59
CA PHE A 83 4.42 -6.86 -4.86
C PHE A 83 5.48 -6.28 -5.82
N LEU A 84 6.24 -5.28 -5.36
CA LEU A 84 7.25 -4.62 -6.17
C LEU A 84 8.36 -5.57 -6.61
N ASP A 85 8.77 -6.49 -5.72
CA ASP A 85 9.79 -7.50 -6.04
C ASP A 85 9.28 -8.54 -7.04
N SER A 86 7.98 -8.74 -7.15
CA SER A 86 7.35 -9.63 -8.14
C SER A 86 7.21 -9.03 -9.53
N LEU A 87 7.42 -7.72 -9.69
CA LEU A 87 7.38 -7.05 -10.98
C LEU A 87 8.51 -7.55 -11.89
N LEU A 88 8.28 -7.49 -13.21
CA LEU A 88 9.33 -7.74 -14.19
C LEU A 88 10.54 -6.82 -13.95
N PRO A 89 11.77 -7.29 -14.20
CA PRO A 89 12.99 -6.55 -13.87
C PRO A 89 13.03 -5.12 -14.43
N GLU A 90 12.52 -4.93 -15.64
CA GLU A 90 12.46 -3.63 -16.32
C GLU A 90 11.58 -2.59 -15.62
N TYR A 91 10.58 -3.04 -14.85
CA TYR A 91 9.69 -2.16 -14.09
C TYR A 91 10.09 -2.04 -12.62
N ARG A 92 10.62 -3.12 -12.04
CA ARG A 92 10.91 -3.21 -10.60
C ARG A 92 11.85 -2.12 -10.11
N VAL A 93 12.97 -1.93 -10.81
CA VAL A 93 13.99 -0.94 -10.40
C VAL A 93 13.43 0.47 -10.41
N GLU A 94 12.73 0.83 -11.47
CA GLU A 94 12.14 2.17 -11.61
C GLU A 94 10.98 2.37 -10.63
N ALA A 95 10.17 1.33 -10.38
CA ALA A 95 9.08 1.39 -9.41
C ALA A 95 9.59 1.66 -7.99
N TRP A 96 10.63 0.95 -7.54
CA TRP A 96 11.25 1.20 -6.25
C TRP A 96 11.84 2.61 -6.14
N LYS A 97 12.52 3.07 -7.19
CA LYS A 97 13.11 4.41 -7.24
C LYS A 97 12.05 5.49 -7.12
N LEU A 98 11.00 5.43 -7.95
CA LEU A 98 9.90 6.39 -7.90
C LEU A 98 9.20 6.38 -6.55
N LEU A 99 8.90 5.19 -6.02
CA LEU A 99 8.26 5.06 -4.72
C LEU A 99 9.09 5.68 -3.60
N SER A 100 10.40 5.43 -3.57
CA SER A 100 11.31 6.03 -2.58
C SER A 100 11.29 7.57 -2.65
N GLN A 101 11.37 8.12 -3.86
CA GLN A 101 11.32 9.57 -4.08
C GLN A 101 9.99 10.18 -3.62
N ASP A 102 8.88 9.55 -3.97
CA ASP A 102 7.55 10.08 -3.67
C ASP A 102 7.19 9.97 -2.18
N VAL A 103 7.52 8.84 -1.56
CA VAL A 103 7.27 8.63 -0.12
C VAL A 103 8.12 9.57 0.74
N ALA A 104 9.32 9.93 0.31
CA ALA A 104 10.15 10.91 1.01
C ALA A 104 9.46 12.29 1.13
N LEU A 105 8.57 12.63 0.20
CA LEU A 105 7.80 13.88 0.20
C LEU A 105 6.58 13.85 1.11
N LEU A 106 6.11 12.67 1.54
CA LEU A 106 5.01 12.54 2.50
C LEU A 106 5.46 12.99 3.91
N ASP A 107 4.50 13.26 4.78
CA ASP A 107 4.79 13.66 6.17
C ASP A 107 5.20 12.47 7.04
N GLY A 108 4.74 11.28 6.70
CA GLY A 108 5.15 10.06 7.38
C GLY A 108 4.46 8.81 6.84
N CYS A 109 4.85 7.66 7.41
CA CYS A 109 4.26 6.37 7.10
C CYS A 109 3.81 5.67 8.38
N ILE A 110 2.81 4.81 8.26
CA ILE A 110 2.30 3.97 9.34
C ILE A 110 2.55 2.51 8.96
N ALA A 111 3.31 1.80 9.79
CA ALA A 111 3.63 0.39 9.61
C ALA A 111 2.81 -0.49 10.56
N PRO A 112 2.28 -1.64 10.12
CA PRO A 112 1.52 -2.56 10.97
C PRO A 112 2.40 -3.34 11.95
N SER A 113 3.70 -3.38 11.73
CA SER A 113 4.67 -3.98 12.66
C SER A 113 5.99 -3.23 12.63
N LYS A 114 6.74 -3.33 13.74
CA LYS A 114 8.08 -2.74 13.82
C LYS A 114 9.01 -3.35 12.76
N TYR A 115 8.98 -4.67 12.62
CA TYR A 115 9.76 -5.39 11.61
C TYR A 115 9.53 -4.82 10.20
N PHE A 116 8.27 -4.69 9.79
CA PHE A 116 7.95 -4.20 8.46
C PHE A 116 8.30 -2.72 8.29
N GLY A 117 8.14 -1.93 9.34
CA GLY A 117 8.55 -0.53 9.36
C GLY A 117 10.06 -0.37 9.16
N ASP A 118 10.87 -1.13 9.88
CA ASP A 118 12.33 -1.11 9.78
C ASP A 118 12.79 -1.57 8.38
N LEU A 119 12.21 -2.67 7.85
CA LEU A 119 12.48 -3.16 6.50
C LEU A 119 12.20 -2.10 5.43
N MET A 120 11.03 -1.45 5.51
CA MET A 120 10.66 -0.45 4.53
C MET A 120 11.42 0.87 4.69
N ALA A 121 11.85 1.23 5.92
CA ALA A 121 12.73 2.37 6.14
C ALA A 121 14.05 2.18 5.39
N GLU A 122 14.65 1.00 5.48
CA GLU A 122 15.88 0.66 4.76
C GLU A 122 15.67 0.69 3.24
N ARG A 123 14.67 -0.01 2.75
CA ARG A 123 14.40 -0.14 1.30
C ARG A 123 14.04 1.18 0.62
N LEU A 124 13.33 2.06 1.31
CA LEU A 124 12.94 3.38 0.82
C LEU A 124 13.94 4.48 1.20
N SER A 125 15.03 4.14 1.91
CA SER A 125 16.02 5.10 2.42
C SER A 125 15.37 6.22 3.25
N LEU A 126 14.37 5.87 4.06
CA LEU A 126 13.66 6.82 4.92
C LEU A 126 14.31 6.89 6.30
N LYS A 127 14.27 8.08 6.92
CA LYS A 127 14.63 8.22 8.33
C LYS A 127 13.63 7.43 9.18
N PRO A 128 14.08 6.64 10.18
CA PRO A 128 13.17 5.89 11.06
C PRO A 128 12.09 6.75 11.74
N SER A 129 12.39 8.03 12.00
CA SER A 129 11.44 8.99 12.57
C SER A 129 10.23 9.28 11.68
N LYS A 130 10.32 9.02 10.38
CA LYS A 130 9.22 9.14 9.42
C LYS A 130 8.22 7.99 9.50
N ILE A 131 8.56 6.88 10.18
CA ILE A 131 7.70 5.71 10.26
C ILE A 131 7.19 5.57 11.69
N LYS A 132 5.87 5.48 11.82
CA LYS A 132 5.19 5.18 13.09
C LYS A 132 4.65 3.76 13.03
N HIS A 133 4.87 3.02 14.11
CA HIS A 133 4.31 1.69 14.26
C HIS A 133 2.92 1.78 14.88
N HIS A 134 1.94 1.20 14.19
CA HIS A 134 0.58 1.05 14.68
C HIS A 134 0.01 -0.29 14.18
N PRO A 135 -0.16 -1.28 15.08
CA PRO A 135 -0.72 -2.59 14.69
C PRO A 135 -2.13 -2.46 14.14
N ASN A 136 -2.45 -3.32 13.18
CA ASN A 136 -3.82 -3.43 12.70
C ASN A 136 -4.74 -3.89 13.82
N GLY A 137 -5.87 -3.22 13.99
CA GLY A 137 -6.92 -3.60 14.92
C GLY A 137 -7.97 -4.49 14.25
N ILE A 138 -8.70 -5.21 15.09
CA ILE A 138 -9.89 -5.95 14.69
C ILE A 138 -11.03 -5.64 15.65
N THR A 139 -12.26 -5.71 15.15
CA THR A 139 -13.45 -5.68 15.99
C THR A 139 -13.62 -7.06 16.62
N THR A 140 -13.68 -7.11 17.95
CA THR A 140 -13.86 -8.35 18.70
C THR A 140 -15.31 -8.59 19.13
N GLU A 141 -16.22 -7.70 18.76
CA GLU A 141 -17.65 -7.85 19.06
C GLU A 141 -18.19 -9.16 18.46
N GLY A 142 -18.85 -9.96 19.26
CA GLY A 142 -19.35 -11.28 18.86
C GLY A 142 -18.28 -12.39 18.79
N ILE A 143 -17.02 -12.11 19.16
CA ILE A 143 -15.95 -13.10 19.24
C ILE A 143 -15.63 -13.33 20.73
N SER A 144 -15.89 -14.55 21.21
CA SER A 144 -15.55 -14.95 22.57
C SER A 144 -14.58 -16.13 22.55
N PRO A 145 -13.64 -16.20 23.50
CA PRO A 145 -12.83 -17.40 23.68
C PRO A 145 -13.71 -18.61 23.94
N SER A 146 -13.30 -19.78 23.46
CA SER A 146 -13.96 -21.04 23.81
C SER A 146 -13.77 -21.32 25.31
N GLU A 147 -14.84 -21.66 26.01
CA GLU A 147 -14.77 -22.05 27.43
C GLU A 147 -14.05 -23.40 27.64
N ASN A 148 -14.00 -24.22 26.59
CA ASN A 148 -13.37 -25.52 26.64
C ASN A 148 -12.14 -25.57 25.71
N ALA A 149 -11.01 -26.02 26.24
CA ALA A 149 -9.86 -26.35 25.44
C ALA A 149 -10.19 -27.55 24.50
N PRO A 150 -9.63 -27.57 23.28
CA PRO A 150 -9.79 -28.73 22.40
C PRO A 150 -9.25 -29.97 23.08
N SER A 151 -9.96 -31.09 22.93
CA SER A 151 -9.59 -32.41 23.50
C SER A 151 -8.30 -32.99 22.90
N SER A 152 -7.86 -32.48 21.79
CA SER A 152 -6.60 -32.81 21.12
C SER A 152 -5.89 -31.56 20.62
N PRO A 153 -4.55 -31.60 20.45
CA PRO A 153 -3.81 -30.48 19.84
C PRO A 153 -4.41 -30.15 18.48
N SER A 154 -4.77 -28.87 18.30
CA SER A 154 -5.38 -28.38 17.06
C SER A 154 -4.57 -27.23 16.49
N LEU A 155 -4.32 -27.25 15.19
CA LEU A 155 -3.66 -26.20 14.44
C LEU A 155 -4.68 -25.52 13.51
N GLY A 156 -4.85 -24.22 13.68
CA GLY A 156 -5.70 -23.41 12.80
C GLY A 156 -4.89 -22.66 11.76
N TYR A 157 -5.34 -22.64 10.50
CA TYR A 157 -4.76 -21.83 9.44
C TYR A 157 -5.87 -21.00 8.78
N LEU A 158 -5.73 -19.67 8.85
CA LEU A 158 -6.67 -18.73 8.26
C LEU A 158 -5.91 -17.71 7.41
N ALA A 159 -5.63 -18.07 6.17
CA ALA A 159 -5.00 -17.19 5.19
C ALA A 159 -5.30 -17.66 3.76
N ARG A 160 -4.94 -16.83 2.77
CA ARG A 160 -4.91 -17.30 1.39
C ARG A 160 -3.82 -18.36 1.23
N LEU A 161 -4.14 -19.47 0.55
CA LEU A 161 -3.14 -20.48 0.21
C LEU A 161 -2.24 -19.95 -0.91
N CYS A 162 -1.08 -19.45 -0.55
CA CYS A 162 -0.07 -18.93 -1.47
C CYS A 162 1.33 -19.05 -0.83
N PRO A 163 2.41 -19.09 -1.64
CA PRO A 163 3.77 -19.27 -1.13
C PRO A 163 4.20 -18.25 -0.08
N LEU A 164 3.65 -17.03 -0.12
CA LEU A 164 3.96 -15.97 0.86
C LEU A 164 3.33 -16.20 2.24
N LYS A 165 2.41 -17.16 2.37
CA LYS A 165 1.71 -17.45 3.63
C LYS A 165 2.05 -18.83 4.21
N GLY A 166 2.94 -19.58 3.54
CA GLY A 166 3.37 -20.91 3.95
C GLY A 166 2.67 -22.05 3.22
#